data_bbd8da157c4e2c0bfd78470fe02c569e
#
_entry.id   bbd8da157c4e2c0bfd78470fe02c569e
#
_cell.length_a   1.000
_cell.length_b   1.000
_cell.length_c   1.000
_cell.angle_alpha   90.00
_cell.angle_beta   90.00
_cell.angle_gamma   90.00
#
_symmetry.space_group_name_H-M   'P 1'
#
loop_
_entity.id
_entity.type
_entity.pdbx_description
1 polymer ?
#
loop_
_entity_poly.entity_id
_entity_poly.type
_entity_poly.pdbx_seq_one_letter_code
_entity_poly.pdbx_strand_id
1 'polypeptide(L)'
;MASDFIELGAGFDMELTARENIYLNGALLGYTKQFIDDHFDEIVEFAELRDFVDMPLKNYSSGMVARIAFAIATVTEPDILIVDETLSVGDVFFQQKCEDRIQHFIKNGDVTVLFVSHSIEQVERICQRAIWIEKGDLRMDGPVAEVCEAYRGQFG
;
A
#
# COMPACT_ATOMS: atom_id res chain seq x y z
N MET A 1 -6.05 5.08 -21.56
CA MET A 1 -5.99 4.24 -20.38
C MET A 1 -5.90 5.11 -19.15
N ALA A 2 -6.75 4.84 -18.20
CA ALA A 2 -6.70 5.56 -16.94
C ALA A 2 -5.33 5.31 -16.31
N SER A 3 -4.66 6.36 -15.90
CA SER A 3 -3.50 6.24 -15.01
C SER A 3 -3.96 5.46 -13.78
N ASP A 4 -3.42 4.28 -13.59
CA ASP A 4 -3.76 3.45 -12.45
C ASP A 4 -3.09 4.02 -11.20
N PHE A 5 -3.72 5.07 -10.71
CA PHE A 5 -3.38 5.72 -9.46
C PHE A 5 -4.19 5.00 -8.37
N ILE A 6 -3.50 4.21 -7.58
CA ILE A 6 -4.17 3.40 -6.56
C ILE A 6 -3.85 3.97 -5.17
N GLU A 7 -4.87 4.47 -4.52
CA GLU A 7 -4.85 4.81 -3.11
C GLU A 7 -5.43 3.64 -2.31
N LEU A 8 -4.70 3.18 -1.31
CA LEU A 8 -5.09 2.03 -0.50
C LEU A 8 -6.41 2.26 0.24
N GLY A 9 -7.38 1.38 0.02
CA GLY A 9 -8.66 1.39 0.72
C GLY A 9 -9.67 2.43 0.25
N ALA A 10 -9.36 3.18 -0.82
CA ALA A 10 -10.33 4.12 -1.38
C ALA A 10 -11.55 3.37 -1.95
N GLY A 11 -12.75 3.79 -1.54
CA GLY A 11 -13.99 3.22 -2.03
C GLY A 11 -14.50 1.99 -1.29
N PHE A 12 -13.90 1.61 -0.17
CA PHE A 12 -14.45 0.54 0.67
C PHE A 12 -15.78 0.98 1.30
N ASP A 13 -16.76 0.04 1.32
CA ASP A 13 -17.99 0.19 2.05
C ASP A 13 -17.92 -0.68 3.31
N MET A 14 -17.90 -0.04 4.47
CA MET A 14 -17.73 -0.73 5.76
C MET A 14 -18.93 -1.62 6.14
N GLU A 15 -20.08 -1.40 5.54
CA GLU A 15 -21.28 -2.24 5.77
C GLU A 15 -21.22 -3.56 4.98
N LEU A 16 -20.41 -3.62 3.91
CA LEU A 16 -20.23 -4.81 3.11
C LEU A 16 -19.15 -5.71 3.69
N THR A 17 -19.22 -7.00 3.34
CA THR A 17 -18.18 -7.98 3.71
C THR A 17 -16.87 -7.71 2.98
N ALA A 18 -15.79 -8.33 3.44
CA ALA A 18 -14.52 -8.28 2.71
C ALA A 18 -14.67 -8.87 1.30
N ARG A 19 -15.39 -9.97 1.14
CA ARG A 19 -15.68 -10.56 -0.18
C ARG A 19 -16.33 -9.55 -1.12
N GLU A 20 -17.38 -8.90 -0.66
CA GLU A 20 -18.10 -7.90 -1.44
C GLU A 20 -17.21 -6.68 -1.76
N ASN A 21 -16.39 -6.25 -0.81
CA ASN A 21 -15.44 -5.14 -1.00
C ASN A 21 -14.32 -5.47 -1.99
N ILE A 22 -13.87 -6.72 -2.04
CA ILE A 22 -12.87 -7.15 -3.03
C ILE A 22 -13.43 -6.94 -4.45
N TYR A 23 -14.66 -7.33 -4.70
CA TYR A 23 -15.31 -7.11 -6.00
C TYR A 23 -15.60 -5.64 -6.26
N LEU A 24 -16.11 -4.91 -5.26
CA LEU A 24 -16.40 -3.47 -5.39
C LEU A 24 -15.13 -2.68 -5.67
N ASN A 25 -14.11 -2.87 -4.89
CA ASN A 25 -12.84 -2.15 -5.05
C ASN A 25 -12.14 -2.55 -6.35
N GLY A 26 -12.18 -3.83 -6.69
CA GLY A 26 -11.65 -4.32 -7.96
C GLY A 26 -12.33 -3.67 -9.17
N ALA A 27 -13.65 -3.51 -9.12
CA ALA A 27 -14.40 -2.81 -10.17
C ALA A 27 -14.01 -1.34 -10.27
N LEU A 28 -13.82 -0.65 -9.14
CA LEU A 28 -13.35 0.74 -9.12
C LEU A 28 -11.94 0.89 -9.71
N LEU A 29 -11.10 -0.13 -9.55
CA LEU A 29 -9.75 -0.17 -10.15
C LEU A 29 -9.76 -0.60 -11.62
N GLY A 30 -10.92 -0.91 -12.18
CA GLY A 30 -11.07 -1.30 -13.57
C GLY A 30 -10.93 -2.79 -13.85
N TYR A 31 -10.86 -3.63 -12.82
CA TYR A 31 -10.80 -5.09 -13.00
C TYR A 31 -12.17 -5.67 -13.35
N THR A 32 -12.17 -6.68 -14.20
CA THR A 32 -13.39 -7.43 -14.51
C THR A 32 -13.75 -8.38 -13.35
N LYS A 33 -15.02 -8.79 -13.31
CA LYS A 33 -15.46 -9.82 -12.36
C LYS A 33 -14.65 -11.11 -12.55
N GLN A 34 -14.40 -11.52 -13.80
CA GLN A 34 -13.61 -12.72 -14.10
C GLN A 34 -12.19 -12.61 -13.55
N PHE A 35 -11.56 -11.44 -13.71
CA PHE A 35 -10.22 -11.20 -13.17
C PHE A 35 -10.20 -11.38 -11.65
N ILE A 36 -11.18 -10.82 -10.96
CA ILE A 36 -11.30 -10.94 -9.49
C ILE A 36 -11.58 -12.41 -9.10
N ASP A 37 -12.47 -13.11 -9.83
CA ASP A 37 -12.71 -14.53 -9.56
C ASP A 37 -11.40 -15.34 -9.64
N ASP A 38 -10.59 -15.08 -10.66
CA ASP A 38 -9.32 -15.79 -10.87
C ASP A 38 -8.25 -15.49 -9.81
N HIS A 39 -8.30 -14.30 -9.21
CA HIS A 39 -7.29 -13.83 -8.24
C HIS A 39 -7.82 -13.76 -6.80
N PHE A 40 -9.06 -14.14 -6.57
CA PHE A 40 -9.70 -14.01 -5.27
C PHE A 40 -8.92 -14.71 -4.15
N ASP A 41 -8.56 -15.97 -4.38
CA ASP A 41 -7.82 -16.75 -3.39
C ASP A 41 -6.44 -16.15 -3.11
N GLU A 42 -5.75 -15.68 -4.14
CA GLU A 42 -4.46 -15.01 -3.99
C GLU A 42 -4.57 -13.74 -3.11
N ILE A 43 -5.59 -12.92 -3.34
CA ILE A 43 -5.85 -11.71 -2.56
C ILE A 43 -6.10 -12.06 -1.10
N VAL A 44 -6.99 -13.02 -0.85
CA VAL A 44 -7.40 -13.41 0.51
C VAL A 44 -6.23 -14.07 1.26
N GLU A 45 -5.45 -14.90 0.59
CA GLU A 45 -4.29 -15.55 1.19
C GLU A 45 -3.18 -14.57 1.52
N PHE A 46 -2.90 -13.61 0.61
CA PHE A 46 -1.94 -12.56 0.89
C PHE A 46 -2.33 -11.73 2.12
N ALA A 47 -3.61 -11.37 2.21
CA ALA A 47 -4.14 -10.60 3.34
C ALA A 47 -4.26 -11.42 4.63
N GLU A 48 -4.15 -12.75 4.56
CA GLU A 48 -4.30 -13.68 5.70
C GLU A 48 -5.68 -13.57 6.36
N LEU A 49 -6.74 -13.38 5.55
CA LEU A 49 -8.11 -13.10 6.02
C LEU A 49 -9.15 -14.13 5.57
N ARG A 50 -8.73 -15.35 5.22
CA ARG A 50 -9.65 -16.39 4.71
C ARG A 50 -10.82 -16.65 5.65
N ASP A 51 -10.56 -16.74 6.95
CA ASP A 51 -11.59 -17.05 7.96
C ASP A 51 -12.54 -15.86 8.22
N PHE A 52 -12.19 -14.67 7.75
CA PHE A 52 -12.92 -13.43 7.99
C PHE A 52 -13.52 -12.81 6.72
N VAL A 53 -13.44 -13.51 5.59
CA VAL A 53 -13.82 -12.98 4.29
C VAL A 53 -15.30 -12.62 4.18
N ASP A 54 -16.16 -13.30 4.94
CA ASP A 54 -17.62 -13.05 4.96
C ASP A 54 -18.08 -12.18 6.13
N MET A 55 -17.13 -11.54 6.83
CA MET A 55 -17.40 -10.60 7.89
C MET A 55 -17.44 -9.17 7.32
N PRO A 56 -18.43 -8.32 7.73
CA PRO A 56 -18.44 -6.91 7.34
C PRO A 56 -17.17 -6.16 7.80
N LEU A 57 -16.67 -5.25 6.95
CA LEU A 57 -15.45 -4.51 7.25
C LEU A 57 -15.56 -3.63 8.50
N LYS A 58 -16.76 -3.22 8.89
CA LYS A 58 -16.97 -2.48 10.15
C LYS A 58 -16.51 -3.27 11.38
N ASN A 59 -16.44 -4.59 11.29
CA ASN A 59 -15.98 -5.47 12.37
C ASN A 59 -14.48 -5.80 12.27
N TYR A 60 -13.80 -5.27 11.26
CA TYR A 60 -12.36 -5.43 11.09
C TYR A 60 -11.58 -4.43 11.93
N SER A 61 -10.40 -4.81 12.41
CA SER A 61 -9.43 -3.87 12.93
C SER A 61 -8.88 -3.01 11.77
N SER A 62 -8.29 -1.87 12.10
CA SER A 62 -7.64 -1.02 11.09
C SER A 62 -6.52 -1.77 10.35
N GLY A 63 -5.79 -2.65 11.04
CA GLY A 63 -4.77 -3.50 10.44
C GLY A 63 -5.34 -4.50 9.44
N MET A 64 -6.47 -5.11 9.76
CA MET A 64 -7.15 -6.04 8.85
C MET A 64 -7.65 -5.32 7.59
N VAL A 65 -8.21 -4.12 7.74
CA VAL A 65 -8.63 -3.29 6.59
C VAL A 65 -7.43 -2.93 5.71
N ALA A 66 -6.32 -2.52 6.31
CA ALA A 66 -5.09 -2.20 5.59
C ALA A 66 -4.55 -3.40 4.81
N ARG A 67 -4.61 -4.61 5.39
CA ARG A 67 -4.18 -5.84 4.73
C ARG A 67 -4.97 -6.12 3.46
N ILE A 68 -6.30 -6.05 3.53
CA ILE A 68 -7.12 -6.33 2.34
C ILE A 68 -6.95 -5.25 1.28
N ALA A 69 -6.84 -3.98 1.69
CA ALA A 69 -6.60 -2.87 0.79
C ALA A 69 -5.28 -3.04 0.01
N PHE A 70 -4.21 -3.38 0.70
CA PHE A 70 -2.90 -3.61 0.10
C PHE A 70 -2.92 -4.82 -0.83
N ALA A 71 -3.55 -5.92 -0.42
CA ALA A 71 -3.66 -7.14 -1.23
C ALA A 71 -4.38 -6.88 -2.56
N ILE A 72 -5.47 -6.13 -2.54
CA ILE A 72 -6.21 -5.78 -3.78
C ILE A 72 -5.37 -4.86 -4.66
N ALA A 73 -4.77 -3.82 -4.07
CA ALA A 73 -3.99 -2.83 -4.82
C ALA A 73 -2.75 -3.41 -5.50
N THR A 74 -2.21 -4.49 -4.98
CA THR A 74 -0.94 -5.09 -5.43
C THR A 74 -1.08 -6.45 -6.09
N VAL A 75 -2.31 -6.92 -6.33
CA VAL A 75 -2.53 -8.19 -7.05
C VAL A 75 -2.04 -8.11 -8.50
N THR A 76 -2.04 -6.91 -9.08
CA THR A 76 -1.37 -6.60 -10.34
C THR A 76 -0.32 -5.51 -10.10
N GLU A 77 0.53 -5.28 -11.11
CA GLU A 77 1.50 -4.18 -11.08
C GLU A 77 0.81 -2.89 -11.54
N PRO A 78 0.49 -1.94 -10.64
CA PRO A 78 -0.05 -0.65 -11.03
C PRO A 78 1.04 0.22 -11.65
N ASP A 79 0.67 1.23 -12.42
CA ASP A 79 1.65 2.21 -12.93
C ASP A 79 2.22 3.06 -11.79
N ILE A 80 1.35 3.48 -10.88
CA ILE A 80 1.73 4.27 -9.71
C ILE A 80 1.05 3.69 -8.47
N LEU A 81 1.86 3.35 -7.48
CA LEU A 81 1.39 2.90 -6.17
C LEU A 81 1.70 3.96 -5.12
N ILE A 82 0.67 4.44 -4.44
CA ILE A 82 0.83 5.34 -3.31
C ILE A 82 0.64 4.55 -2.02
N VAL A 83 1.65 4.61 -1.19
CA VAL A 83 1.65 3.95 0.11
C VAL A 83 1.91 5.03 1.17
N ASP A 84 0.92 5.26 2.01
CA ASP A 84 1.10 6.10 3.18
C ASP A 84 1.29 5.23 4.44
N GLU A 85 1.14 5.79 5.62
CA GLU A 85 1.40 5.14 6.91
C GLU A 85 0.66 3.81 7.14
N THR A 86 -0.21 3.38 6.22
CA THR A 86 -0.99 2.14 6.36
C THR A 86 -0.12 0.90 6.48
N LEU A 87 1.13 0.91 5.98
CA LEU A 87 2.07 -0.19 6.16
C LEU A 87 2.62 -0.32 7.58
N SER A 88 2.50 0.70 8.40
CA SER A 88 2.90 0.63 9.81
C SER A 88 1.83 0.00 10.70
N VAL A 89 0.66 -0.34 10.13
CA VAL A 89 -0.45 -1.00 10.82
C VAL A 89 -0.40 -2.50 10.53
N GLY A 90 -0.38 -3.32 11.57
CA GLY A 90 -0.30 -4.77 11.47
C GLY A 90 0.94 -5.33 12.16
N ASP A 91 1.11 -6.65 12.10
CA ASP A 91 2.26 -7.30 12.70
C ASP A 91 3.52 -7.19 11.81
N VAL A 92 4.67 -7.48 12.40
CA VAL A 92 5.98 -7.37 11.74
C VAL A 92 6.08 -8.27 10.51
N PHE A 93 5.48 -9.46 10.57
CA PHE A 93 5.51 -10.41 9.45
C PHE A 93 4.75 -9.89 8.25
N PHE A 94 3.59 -9.30 8.46
CA PHE A 94 2.81 -8.72 7.38
C PHE A 94 3.49 -7.49 6.79
N GLN A 95 4.06 -6.64 7.63
CA GLN A 95 4.85 -5.49 7.17
C GLN A 95 5.99 -5.94 6.26
N GLN A 96 6.69 -7.03 6.62
CA GLN A 96 7.75 -7.58 5.79
C GLN A 96 7.22 -8.09 4.44
N LYS A 97 6.09 -8.77 4.43
CA LYS A 97 5.42 -9.20 3.17
C LYS A 97 5.14 -8.02 2.25
N CYS A 98 4.62 -6.93 2.81
CA CYS A 98 4.32 -5.70 2.05
C CYS A 98 5.59 -5.06 1.50
N GLU A 99 6.63 -4.93 2.32
CA GLU A 99 7.92 -4.38 1.90
C GLU A 99 8.54 -5.22 0.79
N ASP A 100 8.50 -6.55 0.90
CA ASP A 100 9.02 -7.46 -0.12
C ASP A 100 8.31 -7.28 -1.46
N ARG A 101 6.99 -7.10 -1.44
CA ARG A 101 6.21 -6.86 -2.66
C ARG A 101 6.54 -5.49 -3.27
N ILE A 102 6.68 -4.46 -2.47
CA ILE A 102 7.09 -3.12 -2.94
C ILE A 102 8.49 -3.17 -3.55
N GLN A 103 9.43 -3.85 -2.90
CA GLN A 103 10.79 -4.03 -3.43
C GLN A 103 10.78 -4.79 -4.76
N HIS A 104 9.92 -5.79 -4.90
CA HIS A 104 9.76 -6.50 -6.16
C HIS A 104 9.30 -5.56 -7.28
N PHE A 105 8.31 -4.70 -7.03
CA PHE A 105 7.85 -3.70 -7.98
C PHE A 105 8.96 -2.72 -8.38
N ILE A 106 9.72 -2.25 -7.41
CA ILE A 106 10.83 -1.31 -7.63
C ILE A 106 11.93 -1.96 -8.49
N LYS A 107 12.31 -3.21 -8.19
CA LYS A 107 13.36 -3.92 -8.90
C LYS A 107 13.00 -4.20 -10.36
N ASN A 108 11.74 -4.49 -10.64
CA ASN A 108 11.27 -4.75 -12.00
C ASN A 108 11.08 -3.47 -12.83
N GLY A 109 11.11 -2.29 -12.18
CA GLY A 109 11.22 -0.99 -12.83
C GLY A 109 9.97 -0.44 -13.48
N ASP A 110 8.85 -1.16 -13.45
CA ASP A 110 7.63 -0.76 -14.15
C ASP A 110 6.63 -0.02 -13.27
N VAL A 111 6.85 0.01 -11.95
CA VAL A 111 5.96 0.65 -10.98
C VAL A 111 6.66 1.85 -10.34
N THR A 112 6.01 3.01 -10.37
CA THR A 112 6.43 4.17 -9.59
C THR A 112 5.78 4.09 -8.21
N VAL A 113 6.59 4.06 -7.16
CA VAL A 113 6.10 4.00 -5.78
C VAL A 113 6.30 5.35 -5.10
N LEU A 114 5.21 5.93 -4.61
CA LEU A 114 5.25 7.10 -3.73
C LEU A 114 5.01 6.62 -2.31
N PHE A 115 6.04 6.68 -1.49
CA PHE A 115 6.02 6.19 -0.13
C PHE A 115 6.06 7.34 0.87
N VAL A 116 5.03 7.48 1.69
CA VAL A 116 4.93 8.53 2.72
C VAL A 116 4.97 7.87 4.09
N SER A 117 5.96 8.25 4.89
CA SER A 117 6.14 7.66 6.21
C SER A 117 6.80 8.65 7.17
N HIS A 118 6.53 8.50 8.45
CA HIS A 118 7.26 9.15 9.54
C HIS A 118 8.48 8.34 9.97
N SER A 119 8.61 7.09 9.52
CA SER A 119 9.75 6.24 9.85
C SER A 119 10.88 6.46 8.87
N ILE A 120 11.91 7.16 9.31
CA ILE A 120 13.12 7.41 8.50
C ILE A 120 13.77 6.08 8.10
N GLU A 121 13.78 5.11 9.00
CA GLU A 121 14.36 3.78 8.77
C GLU A 121 13.64 3.05 7.63
N GLN A 122 12.31 3.14 7.55
CA GLN A 122 11.55 2.56 6.44
C GLN A 122 11.87 3.28 5.13
N VAL A 123 11.92 4.61 5.15
CA VAL A 123 12.23 5.41 3.97
C VAL A 123 13.61 5.04 3.42
N GLU A 124 14.62 4.95 4.29
CA GLU A 124 15.99 4.54 3.89
C GLU A 124 16.03 3.13 3.33
N ARG A 125 15.26 2.22 3.90
CA ARG A 125 15.27 0.80 3.49
C ARG A 125 14.55 0.59 2.16
N ILE A 126 13.47 1.32 1.89
CA ILE A 126 12.60 1.08 0.74
C ILE A 126 12.93 1.99 -0.44
N CYS A 127 13.23 3.26 -0.18
CA CYS A 127 13.33 4.30 -1.20
C CYS A 127 14.78 4.51 -1.68
N GLN A 128 14.93 4.97 -2.93
CA GLN A 128 16.21 5.42 -3.49
C GLN A 128 16.33 6.93 -3.44
N ARG A 129 15.22 7.64 -3.57
CA ARG A 129 15.12 9.11 -3.55
C ARG A 129 14.14 9.52 -2.47
N ALA A 130 14.42 10.61 -1.81
CA ALA A 130 13.53 11.18 -0.80
C ALA A 130 13.27 12.65 -1.06
N ILE A 131 12.10 13.10 -0.63
CA ILE A 131 11.67 14.49 -0.67
C ILE A 131 11.31 14.89 0.74
N TRP A 132 11.90 15.99 1.21
CA TRP A 132 11.59 16.57 2.51
C TRP A 132 10.73 17.82 2.31
N ILE A 133 9.50 17.74 2.80
CA ILE A 133 8.53 18.83 2.76
C ILE A 133 8.29 19.30 4.19
N GLU A 134 8.38 20.62 4.42
CA GLU A 134 8.11 21.22 5.71
C GLU A 134 7.22 22.43 5.54
N LYS A 135 6.07 22.43 6.22
CA LYS A 135 5.08 23.52 6.19
C LYS A 135 4.65 23.90 4.77
N GLY A 136 4.57 22.92 3.88
CA GLY A 136 4.19 23.12 2.48
C GLY A 136 5.33 23.48 1.55
N ASP A 137 6.54 23.72 2.06
CA ASP A 137 7.71 24.07 1.26
C ASP A 137 8.61 22.85 1.03
N LEU A 138 9.12 22.74 -0.19
CA LEU A 138 10.14 21.76 -0.52
C LEU A 138 11.47 22.18 0.08
N ARG A 139 11.95 21.42 1.07
CA ARG A 139 13.24 21.68 1.74
C ARG A 139 14.40 21.02 1.05
N MET A 140 14.22 19.76 0.65
CA MET A 140 15.27 19.01 0.00
C MET A 140 14.68 17.91 -0.88
N ASP A 141 15.34 17.62 -1.99
CA ASP A 141 15.00 16.54 -2.91
C ASP A 141 16.31 15.94 -3.43
N GLY A 142 16.49 14.64 -3.25
CA GLY A 142 17.73 13.99 -3.67
C GLY A 142 17.85 12.54 -3.21
N PRO A 143 19.08 12.00 -3.25
CA PRO A 143 19.33 10.63 -2.78
C PRO A 143 18.84 10.44 -1.34
N VAL A 144 18.23 9.29 -1.08
CA VAL A 144 17.58 9.02 0.21
C VAL A 144 18.54 9.18 1.40
N ALA A 145 19.77 8.74 1.29
CA ALA A 145 20.74 8.83 2.37
C ALA A 145 21.03 10.29 2.75
N GLU A 146 21.23 11.15 1.76
CA GLU A 146 21.52 12.58 1.97
C GLU A 146 20.35 13.32 2.61
N VAL A 147 19.14 13.08 2.09
CA VAL A 147 17.92 13.76 2.58
C VAL A 147 17.59 13.28 4.00
N CYS A 148 17.69 12.00 4.27
CA CYS A 148 17.42 11.46 5.61
C CYS A 148 18.45 11.93 6.65
N GLU A 149 19.72 12.02 6.28
CA GLU A 149 20.76 12.57 7.16
C GLU A 149 20.47 14.03 7.52
N ALA A 150 20.14 14.85 6.51
CA ALA A 150 19.79 16.25 6.72
C ALA A 150 18.54 16.41 7.60
N TYR A 151 17.54 15.57 7.39
CA TYR A 151 16.31 15.54 8.18
C TYR A 151 16.58 15.20 9.66
N ARG A 152 17.40 14.19 9.92
CA ARG A 152 17.81 13.82 11.29
C ARG A 152 18.57 14.95 11.98
N GLY A 153 19.41 15.63 11.24
CA GLY A 153 20.24 16.76 11.76
C GLY A 153 19.40 17.91 12.28
N GLN A 154 18.18 18.09 11.78
CA GLN A 154 17.28 19.13 12.24
C GLN A 154 16.78 18.91 13.68
N PHE A 155 16.71 17.63 14.12
CA PHE A 155 16.16 17.24 15.41
C PHE A 155 17.25 16.84 16.43
N GLY A 156 18.51 16.98 16.02
CA GLY A 156 19.66 16.67 16.87
C GLY A 156 20.14 17.84 17.73
#